data_4c303c4277c85cf55b597ac591ac8a48
#
_entry.id   4c303c4277c85cf55b597ac591ac8a48
#
_cell.length_a   1.000
_cell.length_b   1.000
_cell.length_c   1.000
_cell.angle_alpha   90.00
_cell.angle_beta   90.00
_cell.angle_gamma   90.00
#
_symmetry.space_group_name_H-M   'P 1'
#
loop_
_entity.id
_entity.type
_entity.pdbx_description
1 polymer ?
#
loop_
_entity_poly.entity_id
_entity_poly.type
_entity_poly.pdbx_seq_one_letter_code
_entity_poly.pdbx_strand_id
1 'polypeptide(L)'
;YTMPRLALDGAVIVGDSASMLNIQRLKGVHTAMKSGMLAAEAILKAMDQEIYSAETLGAYQQNVDRSWIKKELFAARNFDQALSQKGVGKFITIGAQYLSGGRGFVDPMEITKDRLSLKKLGNTTVPQTVSPETQDLDGKLYLDKLTGLYLSGTTHEENQPCHLNIPDQNLCVTECFENYLCPCTRFCPAQVYELEEDPDGSRRLKLNPSNCLHCKTCEIKDPYENIIWTCPEGGGGPKYSIL
;
A
#
# COMPACT_ATOMS: atom_id res chain seq x y z
N TYR A 1 -0.53 7.12 14.35
CA TYR A 1 0.89 7.44 14.13
C TYR A 1 1.73 6.20 14.43
N THR A 2 2.10 5.52 13.40
CA THR A 2 2.86 4.25 13.48
C THR A 2 4.14 4.39 12.66
N MET A 3 5.14 5.07 13.25
CA MET A 3 6.47 5.13 12.64
C MET A 3 7.23 3.87 13.04
N PRO A 4 7.87 3.16 12.10
CA PRO A 4 8.70 2.00 12.42
C PRO A 4 9.96 2.42 13.20
N ARG A 5 10.71 1.45 13.71
CA ARG A 5 12.06 1.69 14.22
C ARG A 5 12.94 2.15 13.05
N LEU A 6 13.55 3.33 13.15
CA LEU A 6 14.25 3.96 12.03
C LEU A 6 15.70 3.50 11.85
N ALA A 7 16.30 2.88 12.87
CA ALA A 7 17.70 2.44 12.82
C ALA A 7 17.84 0.99 13.32
N LEU A 8 18.63 0.22 12.61
CA LEU A 8 19.06 -1.15 12.92
C LEU A 8 20.58 -1.22 12.77
N ASP A 9 21.20 -2.35 13.15
CA ASP A 9 22.63 -2.56 12.90
C ASP A 9 22.92 -2.51 11.40
N GLY A 10 23.77 -1.57 10.99
CA GLY A 10 24.14 -1.36 9.60
C GLY A 10 23.08 -0.75 8.68
N ALA A 11 21.89 -0.34 9.19
CA ALA A 11 20.81 0.15 8.34
C ALA A 11 20.00 1.26 8.98
N VAL A 12 19.50 2.19 8.14
CA VAL A 12 18.50 3.20 8.50
C VAL A 12 17.38 3.26 7.46
N ILE A 13 16.16 3.59 7.90
CA ILE A 13 14.98 3.72 7.03
C ILE A 13 14.59 5.19 6.98
N VAL A 14 14.37 5.73 5.77
CA VAL A 14 14.09 7.15 5.54
C VAL A 14 12.84 7.34 4.68
N GLY A 15 12.26 8.54 4.71
CA GLY A 15 11.17 8.94 3.82
C GLY A 15 9.90 8.09 3.97
N ASP A 16 9.27 7.78 2.86
CA ASP A 16 7.99 7.04 2.82
C ASP A 16 8.13 5.62 3.35
N SER A 17 9.27 4.97 3.15
CA SER A 17 9.58 3.66 3.76
C SER A 17 9.54 3.70 5.29
N ALA A 18 9.76 4.88 5.89
CA ALA A 18 9.66 5.14 7.32
C ALA A 18 8.27 5.71 7.73
N SER A 19 7.26 5.60 6.87
CA SER A 19 5.91 6.17 7.08
C SER A 19 5.90 7.70 7.26
N MET A 20 6.79 8.41 6.57
CA MET A 20 6.92 9.87 6.70
C MET A 20 6.08 10.65 5.70
N LEU A 21 4.97 10.09 5.23
CA LEU A 21 3.98 10.79 4.42
C LEU A 21 2.98 11.53 5.31
N ASN A 22 2.80 12.82 5.09
CA ASN A 22 1.72 13.56 5.73
C ASN A 22 0.41 13.30 5.00
N ILE A 23 -0.41 12.40 5.52
CA ILE A 23 -1.68 11.97 4.90
C ILE A 23 -2.70 13.12 4.80
N GLN A 24 -2.71 14.06 5.74
CA GLN A 24 -3.62 15.20 5.72
C GLN A 24 -3.37 16.13 4.52
N ARG A 25 -2.11 16.22 4.08
CA ARG A 25 -1.68 17.09 2.98
C ARG A 25 -1.35 16.31 1.71
N LEU A 26 -1.33 14.98 1.77
CA LEU A 26 -0.84 14.10 0.71
C LEU A 26 0.56 14.49 0.22
N LYS A 27 1.45 14.84 1.15
CA LYS A 27 2.80 15.34 0.86
C LYS A 27 3.84 14.61 1.71
N GLY A 28 4.85 14.05 1.05
CA GLY A 28 5.95 13.31 1.68
C GLY A 28 7.34 13.79 1.26
N VAL A 29 7.47 14.53 0.14
CA VAL A 29 8.78 14.91 -0.40
C VAL A 29 9.62 15.72 0.61
N HIS A 30 9.04 16.70 1.28
CA HIS A 30 9.74 17.55 2.25
C HIS A 30 10.18 16.78 3.51
N THR A 31 9.35 15.85 3.99
CA THR A 31 9.69 14.97 5.12
C THR A 31 10.75 13.95 4.71
N ALA A 32 10.65 13.38 3.51
CA ALA A 32 11.65 12.46 2.96
C ALA A 32 13.02 13.14 2.82
N MET A 33 13.06 14.34 2.23
CA MET A 33 14.31 15.12 2.11
C MET A 33 14.91 15.43 3.49
N LYS A 34 14.11 15.92 4.44
CA LYS A 34 14.61 16.22 5.79
C LYS A 34 15.09 14.97 6.51
N SER A 35 14.39 13.85 6.37
CA SER A 35 14.83 12.58 6.97
C SER A 35 16.14 12.09 6.38
N GLY A 36 16.34 12.22 5.06
CA GLY A 36 17.60 11.90 4.40
C GLY A 36 18.76 12.75 4.92
N MET A 37 18.54 14.06 5.11
CA MET A 37 19.57 14.94 5.70
C MET A 37 19.95 14.49 7.12
N LEU A 38 18.95 14.20 7.97
CA LEU A 38 19.20 13.75 9.35
C LEU A 38 19.87 12.36 9.41
N ALA A 39 19.54 11.48 8.46
CA ALA A 39 20.19 10.19 8.32
C ALA A 39 21.66 10.35 7.92
N ALA A 40 21.95 11.22 6.93
CA ALA A 40 23.32 11.53 6.51
C ALA A 40 24.18 12.04 7.66
N GLU A 41 23.65 12.97 8.49
CA GLU A 41 24.35 13.48 9.67
C GLU A 41 24.69 12.36 10.67
N ALA A 42 23.78 11.41 10.88
CA ALA A 42 24.01 10.29 11.80
C ALA A 42 25.00 9.27 11.21
N ILE A 43 24.92 8.99 9.90
CA ILE A 43 25.82 8.07 9.20
C ILE A 43 27.24 8.63 9.19
N LEU A 44 27.44 9.91 8.90
CA LEU A 44 28.78 10.52 8.92
C LEU A 44 29.44 10.37 10.29
N LYS A 45 28.69 10.59 11.38
CA LYS A 45 29.22 10.36 12.74
C LYS A 45 29.54 8.90 13.03
N ALA A 46 28.75 7.97 12.50
CA ALA A 46 29.03 6.54 12.62
C ALA A 46 30.27 6.13 11.84
N MET A 47 30.49 6.75 10.67
CA MET A 47 31.69 6.54 9.86
C MET A 47 32.95 7.03 10.56
N ASP A 48 32.91 8.20 11.20
CA ASP A 48 34.03 8.74 11.98
C ASP A 48 34.44 7.80 13.15
N GLN A 49 33.48 7.05 13.68
CA GLN A 49 33.70 6.10 14.78
C GLN A 49 33.94 4.67 14.30
N GLU A 50 33.71 4.37 13.02
CA GLU A 50 33.71 3.03 12.43
C GLU A 50 32.72 2.07 13.13
N ILE A 51 31.65 2.60 13.77
CA ILE A 51 30.63 1.84 14.51
C ILE A 51 29.27 2.05 13.90
N TYR A 52 28.68 0.99 13.34
CA TYR A 52 27.39 1.03 12.63
C TYR A 52 26.29 0.28 13.39
N SER A 53 26.38 0.25 14.72
CA SER A 53 25.36 -0.38 15.54
C SER A 53 24.04 0.42 15.54
N ALA A 54 22.94 -0.27 15.86
CA ALA A 54 21.62 0.35 16.05
C ALA A 54 21.66 1.48 17.12
N GLU A 55 22.54 1.38 18.12
CA GLU A 55 22.72 2.40 19.13
C GLU A 55 23.34 3.67 18.54
N THR A 56 24.45 3.56 17.80
CA THR A 56 25.13 4.67 17.14
C THR A 56 24.23 5.33 16.10
N LEU A 57 23.64 4.51 15.20
CA LEU A 57 22.69 4.97 14.19
C LEU A 57 21.37 5.48 14.78
N GLY A 58 21.06 5.13 16.02
CA GLY A 58 19.89 5.60 16.78
C GLY A 58 19.88 7.12 17.01
N ALA A 59 21.01 7.79 16.85
CA ALA A 59 21.08 9.25 16.80
C ALA A 59 20.17 9.83 15.72
N TYR A 60 19.99 9.14 14.59
CA TYR A 60 19.05 9.50 13.55
C TYR A 60 17.59 9.55 14.08
N GLN A 61 17.15 8.49 14.78
CA GLN A 61 15.82 8.47 15.41
C GLN A 61 15.62 9.66 16.35
N GLN A 62 16.61 9.96 17.19
CA GLN A 62 16.54 11.09 18.12
C GLN A 62 16.47 12.42 17.39
N ASN A 63 17.22 12.57 16.29
CA ASN A 63 17.19 13.78 15.46
C ASN A 63 15.82 13.97 14.78
N VAL A 64 15.22 12.90 14.26
CA VAL A 64 13.84 12.93 13.72
C VAL A 64 12.85 13.34 14.81
N ASP A 65 12.96 12.75 16.00
CA ASP A 65 12.07 13.03 17.13
C ASP A 65 12.14 14.51 17.62
N ARG A 66 13.30 15.13 17.51
CA ARG A 66 13.51 16.55 17.86
C ARG A 66 13.17 17.51 16.74
N SER A 67 13.02 16.99 15.51
CA SER A 67 12.75 17.81 14.33
C SER A 67 11.25 18.16 14.18
N TRP A 68 10.97 19.06 13.26
CA TRP A 68 9.61 19.40 12.88
C TRP A 68 8.84 18.24 12.21
N ILE A 69 9.54 17.21 11.68
CA ILE A 69 8.91 16.02 11.08
C ILE A 69 7.95 15.39 12.08
N LYS A 70 8.43 15.07 13.30
CA LYS A 70 7.58 14.44 14.32
C LYS A 70 6.38 15.31 14.67
N LYS A 71 6.58 16.61 14.84
CA LYS A 71 5.50 17.54 15.16
C LYS A 71 4.41 17.58 14.08
N GLU A 72 4.83 17.63 12.83
CA GLU A 72 3.92 17.66 11.68
C GLU A 72 3.15 16.35 11.53
N LEU A 73 3.85 15.22 11.53
CA LEU A 73 3.22 13.90 11.35
C LEU A 73 2.34 13.54 12.56
N PHE A 74 2.75 13.91 13.77
CA PHE A 74 1.96 13.68 14.96
C PHE A 74 0.66 14.49 14.96
N ALA A 75 0.66 15.69 14.42
CA ALA A 75 -0.55 16.49 14.25
C ALA A 75 -1.53 15.89 13.23
N ALA A 76 -1.04 15.12 12.25
CA ALA A 76 -1.86 14.48 11.22
C ALA A 76 -2.31 13.05 11.57
N ARG A 77 -1.90 12.49 12.72
CA ARG A 77 -2.00 11.06 13.04
C ARG A 77 -3.39 10.43 13.02
N ASN A 78 -4.42 11.21 13.33
CA ASN A 78 -5.81 10.75 13.40
C ASN A 78 -6.64 11.18 12.18
N PHE A 79 -6.04 11.85 11.19
CA PHE A 79 -6.76 12.47 10.10
C PHE A 79 -7.45 11.46 9.19
N ASP A 80 -6.76 10.38 8.84
CA ASP A 80 -7.29 9.32 7.96
C ASP A 80 -8.50 8.63 8.60
N GLN A 81 -8.41 8.30 9.89
CA GLN A 81 -9.50 7.68 10.65
C GLN A 81 -10.71 8.60 10.76
N ALA A 82 -10.48 9.92 10.93
CA ALA A 82 -11.57 10.89 10.96
C ALA A 82 -12.21 11.05 9.57
N LEU A 83 -11.42 11.05 8.52
CA LEU A 83 -11.91 11.16 7.15
C LEU A 83 -12.75 9.94 6.74
N SER A 84 -12.40 8.76 7.24
CA SER A 84 -13.08 7.49 6.98
C SER A 84 -14.44 7.37 7.69
N GLN A 85 -14.76 8.25 8.64
CA GLN A 85 -16.08 8.28 9.31
C GLN A 85 -17.19 8.62 8.31
N LYS A 86 -18.39 8.05 8.55
CA LYS A 86 -19.57 8.31 7.72
C LYS A 86 -20.34 9.55 8.21
N GLY A 87 -21.04 10.21 7.29
CA GLY A 87 -21.92 11.33 7.59
C GLY A 87 -21.21 12.65 7.86
N VAL A 88 -21.97 13.65 8.31
CA VAL A 88 -21.47 15.03 8.56
C VAL A 88 -20.59 15.13 9.81
N GLY A 89 -20.70 14.17 10.74
CA GLY A 89 -19.91 14.14 11.98
C GLY A 89 -18.40 14.12 11.73
N LYS A 90 -17.95 13.57 10.60
CA LYS A 90 -16.53 13.56 10.22
C LYS A 90 -15.92 14.96 10.15
N PHE A 91 -16.66 15.96 9.66
CA PHE A 91 -16.16 17.33 9.56
C PHE A 91 -15.95 17.97 10.92
N ILE A 92 -16.83 17.65 11.90
CA ILE A 92 -16.68 18.09 13.28
C ILE A 92 -15.44 17.45 13.91
N THR A 93 -15.24 16.14 13.71
CA THR A 93 -14.05 15.42 14.20
C THR A 93 -12.77 15.98 13.59
N ILE A 94 -12.75 16.21 12.28
CA ILE A 94 -11.61 16.81 11.57
C ILE A 94 -11.33 18.23 12.10
N GLY A 95 -12.37 19.06 12.28
CA GLY A 95 -12.23 20.40 12.82
C GLY A 95 -11.64 20.40 14.24
N ALA A 96 -12.12 19.50 15.12
CA ALA A 96 -11.60 19.32 16.46
C ALA A 96 -10.12 18.90 16.46
N GLN A 97 -9.71 18.00 15.55
CA GLN A 97 -8.31 17.60 15.38
C GLN A 97 -7.45 18.78 14.93
N TYR A 98 -7.93 19.56 13.97
CA TYR A 98 -7.20 20.72 13.48
C TYR A 98 -6.92 21.74 14.59
N LEU A 99 -7.93 22.03 15.42
CA LEU A 99 -7.81 22.97 16.54
C LEU A 99 -6.97 22.45 17.71
N SER A 100 -6.91 21.13 17.91
CA SER A 100 -6.21 20.49 19.03
C SER A 100 -4.82 19.93 18.69
N GLY A 101 -4.29 20.22 17.50
CA GLY A 101 -3.00 19.66 17.04
C GLY A 101 -3.04 18.13 16.83
N GLY A 102 -4.16 17.63 16.27
CA GLY A 102 -4.34 16.23 15.87
C GLY A 102 -4.93 15.31 16.95
N ARG A 103 -5.27 15.83 18.14
CA ARG A 103 -5.88 15.01 19.20
C ARG A 103 -7.36 14.72 18.95
N GLY A 104 -8.15 15.76 18.64
CA GLY A 104 -9.59 15.63 18.47
C GLY A 104 -10.31 15.25 19.76
N PHE A 105 -11.41 14.51 19.63
CA PHE A 105 -12.20 13.98 20.76
C PHE A 105 -11.68 12.63 21.25
N VAL A 106 -10.99 11.87 20.38
CA VAL A 106 -10.41 10.55 20.66
C VAL A 106 -8.98 10.52 20.16
N ASP A 107 -8.03 10.07 21.00
CA ASP A 107 -6.61 10.05 20.67
C ASP A 107 -5.89 8.91 21.42
N PRO A 108 -5.32 7.94 20.72
CA PRO A 108 -5.39 7.74 19.28
C PRO A 108 -6.75 7.20 18.82
N MET A 109 -7.14 7.48 17.57
CA MET A 109 -8.29 6.85 16.95
C MET A 109 -7.94 5.43 16.50
N GLU A 110 -8.92 4.53 16.54
CA GLU A 110 -8.76 3.14 16.12
C GLU A 110 -8.47 3.04 14.62
N ILE A 111 -7.49 2.21 14.27
CA ILE A 111 -7.12 1.92 12.89
C ILE A 111 -7.96 0.74 12.42
N THR A 112 -8.79 0.95 11.40
CA THR A 112 -9.54 -0.13 10.76
C THR A 112 -8.71 -0.75 9.63
N LYS A 113 -8.77 -2.08 9.53
CA LYS A 113 -8.10 -2.79 8.41
C LYS A 113 -8.85 -2.49 7.12
N ASP A 114 -8.15 -2.10 6.06
CA ASP A 114 -8.73 -1.65 4.80
C ASP A 114 -9.61 -2.72 4.13
N ARG A 115 -9.23 -4.00 4.23
CA ARG A 115 -10.03 -5.12 3.73
C ARG A 115 -11.45 -5.18 4.27
N LEU A 116 -11.70 -4.69 5.49
CA LEU A 116 -13.02 -4.65 6.10
C LEU A 116 -13.93 -3.59 5.48
N SER A 117 -13.41 -2.73 4.63
CA SER A 117 -14.19 -1.75 3.88
C SER A 117 -14.97 -2.36 2.70
N LEU A 118 -14.55 -3.54 2.23
CA LEU A 118 -15.24 -4.27 1.17
C LEU A 118 -16.60 -4.79 1.70
N LYS A 119 -17.64 -4.53 0.92
CA LYS A 119 -18.98 -5.01 1.25
C LYS A 119 -19.23 -6.32 0.53
N LYS A 120 -19.80 -7.29 1.25
CA LYS A 120 -20.34 -8.51 0.63
C LYS A 120 -21.48 -8.15 -0.32
N LEU A 121 -21.61 -8.88 -1.40
CA LEU A 121 -22.61 -8.64 -2.45
C LEU A 121 -24.05 -8.78 -1.96
N GLY A 122 -24.31 -9.56 -0.91
CA GLY A 122 -25.67 -9.80 -0.42
C GLY A 122 -26.60 -10.32 -1.52
N ASN A 123 -27.92 -10.23 -1.31
CA ASN A 123 -28.92 -10.58 -2.32
C ASN A 123 -29.12 -9.50 -3.40
N THR A 124 -28.24 -8.54 -3.50
CA THR A 124 -28.32 -7.49 -4.51
C THR A 124 -27.76 -8.04 -5.82
N THR A 125 -28.60 -8.10 -6.84
CA THR A 125 -28.16 -8.32 -8.22
C THR A 125 -26.95 -7.43 -8.49
N VAL A 126 -25.82 -8.05 -8.78
CA VAL A 126 -24.61 -7.33 -9.17
C VAL A 126 -25.01 -6.42 -10.33
N PRO A 127 -24.83 -5.11 -10.24
CA PRO A 127 -25.03 -4.29 -11.42
C PRO A 127 -24.09 -4.81 -12.50
N GLN A 128 -24.64 -5.34 -13.57
CA GLN A 128 -23.86 -5.75 -14.77
C GLN A 128 -23.07 -4.59 -15.36
N THR A 129 -23.28 -3.39 -14.86
CA THR A 129 -22.72 -2.12 -15.32
C THR A 129 -21.32 -1.79 -14.80
N VAL A 130 -20.64 -2.70 -14.11
CA VAL A 130 -19.25 -2.47 -13.67
C VAL A 130 -18.30 -3.50 -14.25
N SER A 131 -18.55 -3.95 -15.49
CA SER A 131 -17.47 -4.57 -16.23
C SER A 131 -16.52 -3.47 -16.72
N PRO A 132 -15.20 -3.68 -16.66
CA PRO A 132 -14.23 -2.76 -17.27
C PRO A 132 -14.50 -2.50 -18.76
N GLU A 133 -15.26 -3.37 -19.39
CA GLU A 133 -15.67 -3.31 -20.81
C GLU A 133 -16.69 -2.20 -21.11
N THR A 134 -17.30 -1.58 -20.08
CA THR A 134 -18.28 -0.47 -20.28
C THR A 134 -17.65 0.92 -20.17
N GLN A 135 -16.34 1.03 -19.92
CA GLN A 135 -15.65 2.32 -20.08
C GLN A 135 -15.32 2.53 -21.57
N ASP A 136 -15.70 3.66 -22.10
CA ASP A 136 -15.29 4.09 -23.45
C ASP A 136 -13.78 4.33 -23.49
N LEU A 137 -13.02 3.23 -23.54
CA LEU A 137 -11.57 3.27 -23.68
C LEU A 137 -11.26 3.59 -25.14
N ASP A 138 -10.74 4.77 -25.41
CA ASP A 138 -10.42 5.23 -26.76
C ASP A 138 -9.09 4.69 -27.30
N GLY A 139 -8.33 3.97 -26.47
CA GLY A 139 -7.01 3.43 -26.80
C GLY A 139 -5.91 4.46 -27.01
N LYS A 140 -6.19 5.75 -26.72
CA LYS A 140 -5.27 6.87 -26.90
C LYS A 140 -5.04 7.63 -25.58
N LEU A 141 -6.10 8.18 -25.00
CA LEU A 141 -6.07 8.89 -23.73
C LEU A 141 -6.50 7.97 -22.57
N TYR A 142 -7.44 7.08 -22.85
CA TYR A 142 -7.95 6.12 -21.88
C TYR A 142 -7.55 4.71 -22.31
N LEU A 143 -6.53 4.17 -21.67
CA LEU A 143 -5.97 2.85 -21.96
C LEU A 143 -6.56 1.79 -21.01
N ASP A 144 -6.72 0.57 -21.52
CA ASP A 144 -6.95 -0.58 -20.66
C ASP A 144 -5.70 -0.92 -19.82
N LYS A 145 -5.89 -1.73 -18.78
CA LYS A 145 -4.81 -2.05 -17.83
C LYS A 145 -3.60 -2.71 -18.49
N LEU A 146 -3.83 -3.64 -19.43
CA LEU A 146 -2.74 -4.37 -20.10
C LEU A 146 -1.98 -3.49 -21.05
N THR A 147 -2.68 -2.66 -21.83
CA THR A 147 -2.03 -1.68 -22.72
C THR A 147 -1.20 -0.68 -21.91
N GLY A 148 -1.74 -0.17 -20.79
CA GLY A 148 -1.01 0.72 -19.89
C GLY A 148 0.25 0.06 -19.31
N LEU A 149 0.14 -1.20 -18.88
CA LEU A 149 1.26 -1.99 -18.39
C LEU A 149 2.32 -2.22 -19.46
N TYR A 150 1.91 -2.62 -20.68
CA TYR A 150 2.81 -2.83 -21.80
C TYR A 150 3.60 -1.55 -22.13
N LEU A 151 2.93 -0.42 -22.20
CA LEU A 151 3.56 0.87 -22.49
C LEU A 151 4.49 1.36 -21.38
N SER A 152 4.30 0.92 -20.14
CA SER A 152 5.22 1.22 -19.04
C SER A 152 6.58 0.53 -19.18
N GLY A 153 6.68 -0.47 -20.05
CA GLY A 153 7.88 -1.27 -20.23
C GLY A 153 8.29 -2.07 -19.00
N THR A 154 7.35 -2.33 -18.07
CA THR A 154 7.60 -3.12 -16.86
C THR A 154 7.97 -4.55 -17.22
N THR A 155 9.09 -5.03 -16.69
CA THR A 155 9.57 -6.40 -16.88
C THR A 155 9.95 -7.04 -15.55
N HIS A 156 9.90 -8.36 -15.49
CA HIS A 156 10.29 -9.17 -14.34
C HIS A 156 11.32 -10.22 -14.74
N GLU A 157 12.14 -10.64 -13.80
CA GLU A 157 12.87 -11.90 -13.87
C GLU A 157 11.88 -13.03 -13.55
N GLU A 158 11.59 -13.88 -14.52
CA GLU A 158 10.58 -14.94 -14.36
C GLU A 158 11.16 -16.24 -13.78
N ASN A 159 12.48 -16.42 -13.87
CA ASN A 159 13.17 -17.59 -13.34
C ASN A 159 13.49 -17.47 -11.85
N GLN A 160 12.44 -17.22 -11.05
CA GLN A 160 12.52 -17.13 -9.58
C GLN A 160 11.20 -17.61 -8.96
N PRO A 161 11.17 -17.95 -7.66
CA PRO A 161 9.93 -18.29 -6.98
C PRO A 161 8.91 -17.15 -7.07
N CYS A 162 7.63 -17.53 -7.29
CA CYS A 162 6.57 -16.53 -7.37
C CYS A 162 6.43 -15.77 -6.04
N HIS A 163 6.43 -14.44 -6.12
CA HIS A 163 6.26 -13.57 -4.95
C HIS A 163 4.80 -13.48 -4.45
N LEU A 164 3.84 -14.01 -5.21
CA LEU A 164 2.43 -14.08 -4.85
C LEU A 164 2.07 -15.51 -4.49
N ASN A 165 1.71 -15.74 -3.25
CA ASN A 165 1.28 -17.03 -2.76
C ASN A 165 -0.21 -16.99 -2.40
N ILE A 166 -0.98 -17.95 -2.91
CA ILE A 166 -2.39 -18.15 -2.57
C ILE A 166 -2.52 -19.53 -1.92
N PRO A 167 -2.54 -19.59 -0.59
CA PRO A 167 -2.60 -20.86 0.16
C PRO A 167 -3.82 -21.72 -0.19
N ASP A 168 -4.99 -21.10 -0.35
CA ASP A 168 -6.23 -21.78 -0.68
C ASP A 168 -6.86 -21.24 -1.96
N GLN A 169 -6.58 -21.92 -3.07
CA GLN A 169 -7.14 -21.61 -4.38
C GLN A 169 -8.66 -21.87 -4.45
N ASN A 170 -9.15 -22.87 -3.68
CA ASN A 170 -10.55 -23.20 -3.66
C ASN A 170 -11.38 -22.09 -3.01
N LEU A 171 -10.90 -21.49 -1.93
CA LEU A 171 -11.54 -20.34 -1.29
C LEU A 171 -11.78 -19.18 -2.29
N CYS A 172 -10.85 -18.97 -3.23
CA CYS A 172 -10.98 -17.91 -4.23
C CYS A 172 -12.18 -18.11 -5.15
N VAL A 173 -12.44 -19.34 -5.60
CA VAL A 173 -13.47 -19.66 -6.61
C VAL A 173 -14.80 -20.07 -5.99
N THR A 174 -14.86 -20.27 -4.68
CA THR A 174 -16.08 -20.54 -3.90
C THR A 174 -16.51 -19.31 -3.11
N GLU A 175 -16.18 -19.24 -1.83
CA GLU A 175 -16.68 -18.20 -0.91
C GLU A 175 -16.29 -16.77 -1.35
N CYS A 176 -15.06 -16.57 -1.83
CA CYS A 176 -14.63 -15.25 -2.29
C CYS A 176 -15.39 -14.85 -3.56
N PHE A 177 -15.60 -15.77 -4.47
CA PHE A 177 -16.43 -15.53 -5.65
C PHE A 177 -17.88 -15.20 -5.28
N GLU A 178 -18.51 -16.02 -4.45
CA GLU A 178 -19.92 -15.82 -4.04
C GLU A 178 -20.11 -14.50 -3.27
N ASN A 179 -19.21 -14.18 -2.35
CA ASN A 179 -19.35 -13.00 -1.49
C ASN A 179 -18.84 -11.70 -2.13
N TYR A 180 -17.85 -11.76 -3.03
CA TYR A 180 -17.14 -10.57 -3.52
C TYR A 180 -16.80 -10.59 -5.01
N LEU A 181 -17.09 -11.67 -5.76
CA LEU A 181 -16.71 -11.86 -7.18
C LEU A 181 -15.22 -11.69 -7.43
N CYS A 182 -14.36 -12.32 -6.64
CA CYS A 182 -12.90 -12.24 -6.76
C CYS A 182 -12.42 -10.79 -6.93
N PRO A 183 -12.48 -9.95 -5.91
CA PRO A 183 -12.25 -8.51 -6.03
C PRO A 183 -10.82 -8.17 -6.50
N CYS A 184 -9.86 -9.10 -6.32
CA CYS A 184 -8.49 -8.99 -6.83
C CYS A 184 -8.44 -8.77 -8.35
N THR A 185 -9.37 -9.34 -9.12
CA THR A 185 -9.45 -9.12 -10.57
C THR A 185 -9.78 -7.67 -10.94
N ARG A 186 -10.45 -6.95 -10.05
CA ARG A 186 -10.88 -5.55 -10.27
C ARG A 186 -9.93 -4.53 -9.68
N PHE A 187 -9.50 -4.69 -8.43
CA PHE A 187 -8.65 -3.70 -7.80
C PHE A 187 -7.17 -3.80 -8.19
N CYS A 188 -6.72 -4.94 -8.76
CA CYS A 188 -5.36 -5.02 -9.27
C CYS A 188 -5.17 -4.07 -10.46
N PRO A 189 -4.21 -3.12 -10.40
CA PRO A 189 -3.99 -2.16 -11.47
C PRO A 189 -3.33 -2.76 -12.71
N ALA A 190 -2.71 -3.95 -12.58
CA ALA A 190 -1.90 -4.58 -13.60
C ALA A 190 -2.46 -5.92 -14.10
N GLN A 191 -3.72 -6.22 -13.79
CA GLN A 191 -4.42 -7.44 -14.23
C GLN A 191 -3.61 -8.73 -13.96
N VAL A 192 -3.07 -8.82 -12.74
CA VAL A 192 -2.33 -10.02 -12.30
C VAL A 192 -3.26 -11.21 -12.10
N TYR A 193 -4.50 -10.95 -11.69
CA TYR A 193 -5.51 -11.95 -11.35
C TYR A 193 -6.57 -12.01 -12.43
N GLU A 194 -6.80 -13.20 -12.97
CA GLU A 194 -7.85 -13.49 -13.94
C GLU A 194 -8.68 -14.67 -13.47
N LEU A 195 -10.00 -14.56 -13.57
CA LEU A 195 -10.91 -15.65 -13.31
C LEU A 195 -11.21 -16.35 -14.64
N GLU A 196 -10.78 -17.60 -14.76
CA GLU A 196 -11.09 -18.44 -15.92
C GLU A 196 -12.24 -19.38 -15.54
N GLU A 197 -13.16 -19.58 -16.47
CA GLU A 197 -14.27 -20.55 -16.36
C GLU A 197 -14.11 -21.60 -17.44
N ASP A 198 -13.96 -22.85 -17.03
CA ASP A 198 -13.83 -23.97 -17.93
C ASP A 198 -15.20 -24.38 -18.52
N PRO A 199 -15.24 -25.10 -19.65
CA PRO A 199 -16.51 -25.49 -20.31
C PRO A 199 -17.46 -26.31 -19.42
N ASP A 200 -16.95 -26.97 -18.39
CA ASP A 200 -17.73 -27.73 -17.41
C ASP A 200 -18.31 -26.85 -16.28
N GLY A 201 -18.09 -25.53 -16.33
CA GLY A 201 -18.53 -24.57 -15.33
C GLY A 201 -17.63 -24.48 -14.10
N SER A 202 -16.51 -25.20 -14.05
CA SER A 202 -15.53 -25.05 -13.01
C SER A 202 -14.76 -23.73 -13.19
N ARG A 203 -14.30 -23.14 -12.07
CA ARG A 203 -13.58 -21.87 -12.08
C ARG A 203 -12.20 -22.04 -11.48
N ARG A 204 -11.25 -21.28 -12.02
CA ARG A 204 -9.91 -21.18 -11.46
C ARG A 204 -9.41 -19.74 -11.48
N LEU A 205 -8.65 -19.36 -10.46
CA LEU A 205 -7.97 -18.09 -10.43
C LEU A 205 -6.58 -18.25 -11.05
N LYS A 206 -6.39 -17.65 -12.22
CA LYS A 206 -5.10 -17.59 -12.90
C LYS A 206 -4.29 -16.41 -12.40
N LEU A 207 -2.99 -16.62 -12.23
CA LEU A 207 -2.02 -15.61 -11.84
C LEU A 207 -1.07 -15.29 -12.99
N ASN A 208 -0.85 -14.00 -13.23
CA ASN A 208 0.15 -13.47 -14.15
C ASN A 208 1.18 -12.63 -13.36
N PRO A 209 2.12 -13.26 -12.61
CA PRO A 209 3.02 -12.55 -11.72
C PRO A 209 3.94 -11.54 -12.43
N SER A 210 4.27 -11.79 -13.70
CA SER A 210 5.09 -10.89 -14.52
C SER A 210 4.45 -9.52 -14.77
N ASN A 211 3.13 -9.40 -14.57
CA ASN A 211 2.42 -8.13 -14.65
C ASN A 211 2.51 -7.31 -13.35
N CYS A 212 2.98 -7.89 -12.25
CA CYS A 212 2.86 -7.30 -10.93
C CYS A 212 3.70 -6.04 -10.77
N LEU A 213 3.10 -4.96 -10.26
CA LEU A 213 3.77 -3.70 -9.94
C LEU A 213 4.30 -3.64 -8.50
N HIS A 214 4.22 -4.72 -7.75
CA HIS A 214 4.61 -4.80 -6.32
C HIS A 214 3.94 -3.75 -5.43
N CYS A 215 2.74 -3.28 -5.77
CA CYS A 215 2.00 -2.27 -5.01
C CYS A 215 1.35 -2.81 -3.72
N LYS A 216 1.33 -4.13 -3.51
CA LYS A 216 0.75 -4.84 -2.35
C LYS A 216 -0.75 -4.60 -2.11
N THR A 217 -1.45 -3.93 -3.01
CA THR A 217 -2.89 -3.69 -2.88
C THR A 217 -3.68 -4.98 -2.65
N CYS A 218 -3.28 -6.08 -3.31
CA CYS A 218 -3.93 -7.36 -3.17
C CYS A 218 -3.84 -7.93 -1.75
N GLU A 219 -2.67 -7.96 -1.14
CA GLU A 219 -2.47 -8.43 0.23
C GLU A 219 -3.24 -7.59 1.25
N ILE A 220 -3.28 -6.27 1.05
CA ILE A 220 -3.95 -5.33 1.95
C ILE A 220 -5.47 -5.42 1.84
N LYS A 221 -5.99 -5.60 0.61
CA LYS A 221 -7.41 -5.54 0.28
C LYS A 221 -8.13 -6.88 0.30
N ASP A 222 -7.39 -8.00 0.26
CA ASP A 222 -8.03 -9.32 0.23
C ASP A 222 -8.90 -9.55 1.47
N PRO A 223 -10.22 -9.75 1.33
CA PRO A 223 -11.13 -9.90 2.45
C PRO A 223 -10.86 -11.15 3.30
N TYR A 224 -10.21 -12.15 2.74
CA TYR A 224 -9.89 -13.42 3.40
C TYR A 224 -8.43 -13.56 3.84
N GLU A 225 -7.58 -12.56 3.58
CA GLU A 225 -6.13 -12.65 3.85
C GLU A 225 -5.46 -13.88 3.19
N ASN A 226 -6.00 -14.32 2.07
CA ASN A 226 -5.57 -15.49 1.32
C ASN A 226 -4.51 -15.18 0.23
N ILE A 227 -4.15 -13.91 0.07
CA ILE A 227 -3.06 -13.47 -0.81
C ILE A 227 -1.90 -13.03 0.06
N ILE A 228 -0.81 -13.79 0.00
CA ILE A 228 0.43 -13.50 0.74
C ILE A 228 1.48 -13.02 -0.24
N TRP A 229 1.95 -11.80 -0.04
CA TRP A 229 3.03 -11.22 -0.82
C TRP A 229 4.38 -11.51 -0.15
N THR A 230 5.32 -12.11 -0.88
CA THR A 230 6.67 -12.40 -0.41
C THR A 230 7.70 -11.57 -1.16
N CYS A 231 8.82 -11.24 -0.52
CA CYS A 231 9.89 -10.52 -1.21
C CYS A 231 10.45 -11.36 -2.37
N PRO A 232 10.68 -10.76 -3.54
CA PRO A 232 11.41 -11.42 -4.62
C PRO A 232 12.87 -11.64 -4.20
N GLU A 233 13.62 -12.35 -5.03
CA GLU A 233 15.07 -12.49 -4.85
C GLU A 233 15.76 -11.13 -4.83
N GLY A 234 16.93 -11.04 -4.19
CA GLY A 234 17.72 -9.81 -4.11
C GLY A 234 18.03 -9.25 -5.49
N GLY A 235 17.68 -7.99 -5.72
CA GLY A 235 17.75 -7.34 -7.04
C GLY A 235 16.60 -7.68 -7.98
N GLY A 236 15.66 -8.55 -7.57
CA GLY A 236 14.42 -8.85 -8.28
C GLY A 236 13.35 -7.77 -8.08
N GLY A 237 12.17 -8.01 -8.65
CA GLY A 237 11.05 -7.08 -8.64
C GLY A 237 10.83 -6.42 -10.00
N PRO A 238 9.82 -5.54 -10.12
CA PRO A 238 9.51 -4.90 -11.39
C PRO A 238 10.63 -3.95 -11.81
N LYS A 239 11.08 -4.10 -13.04
CA LYS A 239 12.02 -3.18 -13.68
C LYS A 239 11.23 -2.25 -14.58
N TYR A 240 11.30 -0.96 -14.30
CA TYR A 240 10.64 0.07 -15.08
C TYR A 240 11.64 0.69 -16.05
N SER A 241 11.29 0.73 -17.35
CA SER A 241 12.17 1.30 -18.37
C SER A 241 11.92 2.80 -18.60
N ILE A 242 10.79 3.31 -18.11
CA ILE A 242 10.37 4.70 -18.30
C ILE A 242 9.98 5.28 -16.93
N LEU A 243 10.98 5.66 -16.14
CA LEU A 243 10.82 6.42 -14.90
C LEU A 243 11.89 7.50 -14.81
#